data_28eb2473cc1256aadc8a8c32f44cd84c
#
_entry.id   28eb2473cc1256aadc8a8c32f44cd84c
#
_cell.length_a   1.000
_cell.length_b   1.000
_cell.length_c   1.000
_cell.angle_alpha   90.00
_cell.angle_beta   90.00
_cell.angle_gamma   90.00
#
_symmetry.space_group_name_H-M   'P 1'
#
loop_
_entity.id
_entity.type
_entity.pdbx_description
1 polymer ?
#
loop_
_entity_poly.entity_id
_entity_poly.type
_entity_poly.pdbx_seq_one_letter_code
_entity_poly.pdbx_strand_id
1 'polypeptide(L)'
;MSIEAQKSSCNLYTGYFAKLKIYKQENLIPVSIAGVAPSWYTHSNEFEFKKLAPKFWFYKKYKDGIFAKEEYTKHYLNEVLSKWENPNTLKQELIDLFQKENSNGIILLCYESPNNFCHRQIVREFLQINEYRTSKGTYNDK
;
A
#
# COMPACT_ATOMS: atom_id res chain seq x y z
N MET A 1 25.28 -10.28 13.44
CA MET A 1 24.59 -9.90 12.98
C MET A 1 24.58 -9.90 11.69
N SER A 2 23.89 -10.04 11.19
CA SER A 2 24.12 -10.19 9.94
C SER A 2 23.45 -9.18 9.14
N ILE A 3 23.93 -8.92 8.01
CA ILE A 3 23.32 -7.98 7.17
C ILE A 3 22.01 -8.47 6.70
N GLU A 4 21.83 -9.75 6.58
CA GLU A 4 20.59 -10.23 6.19
C GLU A 4 19.52 -9.94 7.15
N ALA A 5 19.79 -10.02 8.40
CA ALA A 5 18.79 -9.70 9.39
C ALA A 5 18.37 -8.25 9.25
N GLN A 6 19.31 -7.39 8.93
CA GLN A 6 18.95 -6.02 8.77
C GLN A 6 18.13 -5.79 7.55
N LYS A 7 18.40 -6.48 6.47
CA LYS A 7 17.60 -6.31 5.32
C LYS A 7 16.23 -6.82 5.55
N SER A 8 16.06 -7.90 6.23
CA SER A 8 14.74 -8.43 6.44
C SER A 8 13.95 -7.62 7.41
N SER A 9 14.55 -6.59 8.00
CA SER A 9 13.81 -5.79 8.94
C SER A 9 13.18 -4.56 8.28
N CYS A 10 13.17 -4.47 6.98
CA CYS A 10 12.50 -3.36 6.34
C CYS A 10 11.02 -3.38 6.67
N ASN A 11 10.51 -2.27 7.12
CA ASN A 11 9.12 -2.18 7.52
C ASN A 11 8.23 -1.81 6.35
N LEU A 12 7.07 -2.43 6.29
CA LEU A 12 6.07 -2.12 5.29
C LEU A 12 4.80 -1.70 6.01
N TYR A 13 4.17 -0.66 5.51
CA TYR A 13 2.95 -0.14 6.09
C TYR A 13 1.97 0.21 5.00
N THR A 14 0.71 0.45 5.36
CA THR A 14 -0.25 1.05 4.44
C THR A 14 -0.61 2.43 4.94
N GLY A 15 -1.07 3.27 4.03
CA GLY A 15 -1.49 4.62 4.36
C GLY A 15 -2.34 5.18 3.25
N TYR A 16 -2.60 6.49 3.26
CA TYR A 16 -3.41 7.08 2.22
C TYR A 16 -2.84 8.43 1.81
N PHE A 17 -3.18 8.82 0.59
CA PHE A 17 -2.51 9.98 -0.03
C PHE A 17 -2.63 11.27 0.78
N ALA A 18 -3.73 11.46 1.45
CA ALA A 18 -3.93 12.73 2.15
C ALA A 18 -2.89 12.98 3.24
N LYS A 19 -2.22 11.93 3.71
CA LYS A 19 -1.20 12.08 4.74
C LYS A 19 0.22 12.00 4.18
N LEU A 20 0.37 12.11 2.87
CA LEU A 20 1.67 11.95 2.23
C LEU A 20 2.74 12.83 2.85
N LYS A 21 2.41 14.07 3.14
CA LYS A 21 3.40 14.99 3.68
C LYS A 21 3.96 14.48 4.99
N ILE A 22 3.10 13.95 5.85
CA ILE A 22 3.54 13.44 7.14
C ILE A 22 4.42 12.21 6.93
N TYR A 23 4.03 11.32 6.02
CA TYR A 23 4.83 10.13 5.79
C TYR A 23 6.23 10.50 5.31
N LYS A 24 6.33 11.50 4.44
CA LYS A 24 7.64 11.92 3.97
C LYS A 24 8.46 12.56 5.09
N GLN A 25 7.80 13.30 5.97
CA GLN A 25 8.50 13.86 7.11
C GLN A 25 9.04 12.79 8.03
N GLU A 26 8.39 11.63 8.06
CA GLU A 26 8.85 10.54 8.90
C GLU A 26 9.72 9.56 8.14
N ASN A 27 10.22 10.01 7.00
CA ASN A 27 11.23 9.30 6.24
C ASN A 27 10.74 7.93 5.73
N LEU A 28 9.50 7.88 5.29
CA LEU A 28 8.96 6.68 4.67
C LEU A 28 8.99 6.86 3.17
N ILE A 29 9.17 5.76 2.46
CA ILE A 29 9.17 5.77 1.00
C ILE A 29 7.74 5.54 0.52
N PRO A 30 7.10 6.51 -0.09
CA PRO A 30 5.69 6.32 -0.49
C PRO A 30 5.60 5.60 -1.83
N VAL A 31 4.70 4.63 -1.91
CA VAL A 31 4.48 3.87 -3.13
C VAL A 31 2.99 3.77 -3.37
N SER A 32 2.53 4.31 -4.49
CA SER A 32 1.11 4.25 -4.81
C SER A 32 0.73 2.86 -5.29
N ILE A 33 -0.35 2.31 -4.76
CA ILE A 33 -0.90 1.07 -5.28
C ILE A 33 -2.28 1.31 -5.90
N ALA A 34 -2.60 2.57 -6.19
CA ALA A 34 -3.84 2.93 -6.85
C ALA A 34 -3.71 2.76 -8.35
N GLY A 35 -4.83 2.60 -9.02
CA GLY A 35 -4.81 2.54 -10.48
C GLY A 35 -4.32 3.83 -11.09
N VAL A 36 -4.77 4.96 -10.56
CA VAL A 36 -4.32 6.27 -11.01
C VAL A 36 -4.06 7.09 -9.78
N ALA A 37 -2.83 7.50 -9.58
CA ALA A 37 -2.48 8.32 -8.42
C ALA A 37 -2.98 9.74 -8.63
N PRO A 38 -3.11 10.54 -7.57
CA PRO A 38 -3.49 11.93 -7.75
C PRO A 38 -2.46 12.66 -8.60
N SER A 39 -2.93 13.66 -9.34
CA SER A 39 -2.01 14.36 -10.25
C SER A 39 -0.85 14.99 -9.52
N TRP A 40 -1.06 15.40 -8.27
CA TRP A 40 0.01 16.05 -7.52
C TRP A 40 1.01 15.04 -6.94
N TYR A 41 0.80 13.75 -7.19
CA TYR A 41 1.69 12.74 -6.65
C TYR A 41 2.86 12.44 -7.58
N THR A 42 3.08 13.16 -8.64
CA THR A 42 4.07 12.79 -9.62
C THR A 42 5.37 13.52 -9.43
N HIS A 43 5.94 13.52 -8.27
CA HIS A 43 7.20 14.18 -8.03
C HIS A 43 8.31 13.18 -7.80
N SER A 44 9.52 13.66 -7.85
CA SER A 44 10.68 12.82 -8.00
C SER A 44 10.87 11.74 -6.97
N ASN A 45 10.40 11.83 -5.80
CA ASN A 45 10.64 10.79 -4.82
C ASN A 45 9.45 9.91 -4.57
N GLU A 46 8.50 9.92 -5.48
CA GLU A 46 7.28 9.14 -5.26
C GLU A 46 7.19 8.05 -6.28
N PHE A 47 6.78 6.88 -5.88
CA PHE A 47 6.80 5.70 -6.73
C PHE A 47 5.42 5.10 -6.88
N GLU A 48 5.25 4.29 -7.91
CA GLU A 48 4.00 3.58 -8.15
C GLU A 48 4.29 2.12 -8.35
N PHE A 49 3.41 1.26 -7.84
CA PHE A 49 3.52 -0.17 -8.04
C PHE A 49 2.19 -0.65 -8.58
N LYS A 50 2.03 -0.54 -9.88
CA LYS A 50 0.74 -0.81 -10.50
C LYS A 50 0.34 -2.26 -10.51
N LYS A 51 1.23 -3.16 -10.22
CA LYS A 51 0.88 -4.57 -10.10
C LYS A 51 -0.13 -4.80 -8.99
N LEU A 52 -0.24 -3.90 -8.03
CA LEU A 52 -1.22 -4.04 -6.97
C LEU A 52 -2.48 -3.22 -7.22
N ALA A 53 -2.57 -2.52 -8.34
CA ALA A 53 -3.77 -1.78 -8.64
C ALA A 53 -4.92 -2.74 -8.97
N PRO A 54 -6.15 -2.41 -8.57
CA PRO A 54 -7.26 -3.26 -8.94
C PRO A 54 -7.52 -3.13 -10.44
N LYS A 55 -8.09 -4.16 -11.04
CA LYS A 55 -8.47 -4.05 -12.43
C LYS A 55 -9.72 -3.20 -12.53
N PHE A 56 -9.78 -2.39 -13.56
CA PHE A 56 -10.85 -1.41 -13.66
C PHE A 56 -12.23 -2.05 -13.69
N TRP A 57 -12.36 -3.21 -14.30
CA TRP A 57 -13.69 -3.79 -14.49
C TRP A 57 -14.37 -4.10 -13.15
N PHE A 58 -13.64 -4.69 -12.18
CA PHE A 58 -14.32 -4.99 -10.92
C PHE A 58 -14.29 -3.79 -9.97
N TYR A 59 -13.30 -2.93 -10.12
CA TYR A 59 -13.28 -1.71 -9.34
C TYR A 59 -14.51 -0.87 -9.66
N LYS A 60 -14.83 -0.74 -10.95
CA LYS A 60 -15.98 0.04 -11.36
C LYS A 60 -17.28 -0.56 -10.84
N LYS A 61 -17.41 -1.88 -10.90
CA LYS A 61 -18.61 -2.52 -10.38
C LYS A 61 -18.79 -2.29 -8.88
N TYR A 62 -17.70 -2.25 -8.15
CA TYR A 62 -17.77 -1.95 -6.75
C TYR A 62 -18.19 -0.50 -6.53
N LYS A 63 -17.60 0.41 -7.28
CA LYS A 63 -17.93 1.83 -7.12
C LYS A 63 -19.37 2.12 -7.52
N ASP A 64 -19.90 1.39 -8.47
CA ASP A 64 -21.29 1.58 -8.93
C ASP A 64 -22.28 0.84 -8.05
N GLY A 65 -21.83 0.20 -6.99
CA GLY A 65 -22.74 -0.48 -6.08
C GLY A 65 -23.22 -1.84 -6.55
N ILE A 66 -22.67 -2.36 -7.67
CA ILE A 66 -23.08 -3.66 -8.17
C ILE A 66 -22.41 -4.76 -7.36
N PHE A 67 -21.14 -4.60 -7.01
CA PHE A 67 -20.44 -5.57 -6.19
C PHE A 67 -20.39 -5.08 -4.75
N ALA A 68 -20.65 -5.96 -3.81
CA ALA A 68 -20.34 -5.69 -2.42
C ALA A 68 -18.84 -5.85 -2.21
N LYS A 69 -18.34 -5.45 -1.06
CA LYS A 69 -16.91 -5.53 -0.82
C LYS A 69 -16.42 -6.98 -0.83
N GLU A 70 -17.28 -7.93 -0.48
CA GLU A 70 -16.88 -9.34 -0.51
C GLU A 70 -16.62 -9.80 -1.93
N GLU A 71 -17.41 -9.35 -2.88
CA GLU A 71 -17.22 -9.73 -4.25
C GLU A 71 -15.96 -9.05 -4.81
N TYR A 72 -15.76 -7.79 -4.46
CA TYR A 72 -14.57 -7.08 -4.86
C TYR A 72 -13.32 -7.81 -4.32
N THR A 73 -13.36 -8.19 -3.05
CA THR A 73 -12.23 -8.86 -2.42
C THR A 73 -11.89 -10.16 -3.15
N LYS A 74 -12.93 -10.92 -3.52
CA LYS A 74 -12.73 -12.17 -4.20
C LYS A 74 -12.01 -11.94 -5.52
N HIS A 75 -12.44 -10.96 -6.30
CA HIS A 75 -11.79 -10.67 -7.57
C HIS A 75 -10.38 -10.13 -7.38
N TYR A 76 -10.18 -9.32 -6.35
CA TYR A 76 -8.86 -8.79 -6.10
C TYR A 76 -7.89 -9.92 -5.75
N LEU A 77 -8.31 -10.85 -4.91
CA LEU A 77 -7.46 -11.98 -4.56
C LEU A 77 -7.15 -12.83 -5.78
N ASN A 78 -8.15 -13.10 -6.61
CA ASN A 78 -7.96 -13.98 -7.74
C ASN A 78 -7.22 -13.35 -8.91
N GLU A 79 -7.40 -12.07 -9.13
CA GLU A 79 -6.86 -11.44 -10.33
C GLU A 79 -5.66 -10.56 -10.08
N VAL A 80 -5.45 -10.12 -8.85
CA VAL A 80 -4.32 -9.27 -8.53
C VAL A 80 -3.32 -10.00 -7.66
N LEU A 81 -3.75 -10.44 -6.49
CA LEU A 81 -2.78 -11.03 -5.56
C LEU A 81 -2.32 -12.43 -5.96
N SER A 82 -3.05 -13.09 -6.85
CA SER A 82 -2.62 -14.41 -7.29
C SER A 82 -1.31 -14.40 -8.07
N LYS A 83 -0.81 -13.21 -8.42
CA LYS A 83 0.48 -13.12 -9.08
C LYS A 83 1.62 -13.55 -8.16
N TRP A 84 1.42 -13.52 -6.87
CA TRP A 84 2.46 -13.87 -5.93
C TRP A 84 2.11 -15.17 -5.24
N GLU A 85 3.10 -16.06 -5.16
CA GLU A 85 2.86 -17.36 -4.61
C GLU A 85 2.54 -17.28 -3.13
N ASN A 86 3.11 -16.36 -2.44
CA ASN A 86 2.84 -16.18 -1.02
C ASN A 86 3.20 -14.75 -0.63
N PRO A 87 2.82 -14.33 0.58
CA PRO A 87 3.09 -12.94 0.98
C PRO A 87 4.55 -12.55 0.97
N ASN A 88 5.44 -13.50 1.25
CA ASN A 88 6.85 -13.16 1.31
C ASN A 88 7.41 -12.81 -0.06
N THR A 89 6.90 -13.40 -1.13
CA THR A 89 7.39 -13.05 -2.45
C THR A 89 6.99 -11.63 -2.81
N LEU A 90 5.80 -11.19 -2.41
CA LEU A 90 5.41 -9.82 -2.66
C LEU A 90 6.22 -8.86 -1.79
N LYS A 91 6.41 -9.19 -0.52
CA LYS A 91 7.21 -8.33 0.35
C LYS A 91 8.61 -8.14 -0.21
N GLN A 92 9.21 -9.23 -0.67
CA GLN A 92 10.57 -9.15 -1.17
C GLN A 92 10.63 -8.29 -2.44
N GLU A 93 9.65 -8.40 -3.30
CA GLU A 93 9.63 -7.58 -4.51
C GLU A 93 9.54 -6.10 -4.14
N LEU A 94 8.69 -5.76 -3.19
CA LEU A 94 8.54 -4.37 -2.77
C LEU A 94 9.83 -3.84 -2.16
N ILE A 95 10.46 -4.64 -1.34
CA ILE A 95 11.71 -4.24 -0.69
C ILE A 95 12.80 -4.05 -1.75
N ASP A 96 12.90 -4.98 -2.68
CA ASP A 96 13.94 -4.90 -3.70
C ASP A 96 13.76 -3.68 -4.60
N LEU A 97 12.51 -3.31 -4.87
CA LEU A 97 12.29 -2.20 -5.76
C LEU A 97 12.38 -0.84 -5.07
N PHE A 98 11.94 -0.75 -3.84
CA PHE A 98 11.71 0.57 -3.26
C PHE A 98 12.50 0.90 -2.00
N GLN A 99 13.05 -0.08 -1.31
CA GLN A 99 13.72 0.25 -0.07
C GLN A 99 14.97 1.10 -0.31
N LYS A 100 15.19 2.08 0.52
CA LYS A 100 16.38 2.91 0.45
C LYS A 100 17.06 2.94 1.79
N GLU A 101 18.39 3.07 1.78
CA GLU A 101 19.14 3.19 3.00
C GLU A 101 18.65 4.38 3.75
N ASN A 102 18.64 4.30 5.01
CA ASN A 102 18.26 5.40 5.89
C ASN A 102 16.79 5.75 5.86
N SER A 103 15.96 4.95 5.19
CA SER A 103 14.54 5.19 5.29
C SER A 103 13.98 4.39 6.45
N ASN A 104 12.79 4.78 6.91
CA ASN A 104 12.14 4.08 8.00
C ASN A 104 11.15 3.04 7.52
N GLY A 105 11.08 2.83 6.22
CA GLY A 105 10.22 1.80 5.67
C GLY A 105 9.53 2.28 4.42
N ILE A 106 8.64 1.44 3.91
CA ILE A 106 7.88 1.70 2.69
C ILE A 106 6.42 1.80 3.08
N ILE A 107 5.71 2.77 2.52
CA ILE A 107 4.29 2.91 2.81
C ILE A 107 3.49 2.82 1.53
N LEU A 108 2.53 1.90 1.50
CA LEU A 108 1.71 1.65 0.32
C LEU A 108 0.46 2.51 0.42
N LEU A 109 0.18 3.31 -0.60
CA LEU A 109 -0.83 4.34 -0.52
C LEU A 109 -2.00 4.12 -1.45
N CYS A 110 -3.19 4.41 -0.98
CA CYS A 110 -4.34 4.53 -1.84
C CYS A 110 -5.19 5.71 -1.37
N TYR A 111 -6.34 5.93 -2.03
CA TYR A 111 -7.09 7.15 -1.77
C TYR A 111 -7.89 7.15 -0.48
N GLU A 112 -8.48 6.04 -0.13
CA GLU A 112 -9.46 6.05 0.95
C GLU A 112 -8.82 6.20 2.29
N SER A 113 -9.47 6.90 3.19
CA SER A 113 -8.99 6.96 4.56
C SER A 113 -9.15 5.60 5.23
N PRO A 114 -8.55 5.39 6.38
CA PRO A 114 -8.62 4.07 7.01
C PRO A 114 -10.03 3.60 7.35
N ASN A 115 -10.97 4.52 7.46
CA ASN A 115 -12.32 4.10 7.79
C ASN A 115 -13.11 3.61 6.60
N ASN A 116 -12.61 3.77 5.41
CA ASN A 116 -13.31 3.35 4.21
C ASN A 116 -12.62 2.17 3.57
N PHE A 117 -13.40 1.25 3.03
CA PHE A 117 -12.83 0.07 2.43
C PHE A 117 -12.15 0.39 1.10
N CYS A 118 -10.99 -0.17 0.88
CA CYS A 118 -10.37 -0.17 -0.43
C CYS A 118 -9.38 -1.33 -0.47
N HIS A 119 -8.78 -1.56 -1.65
CA HIS A 119 -7.88 -2.70 -1.81
C HIS A 119 -6.68 -2.65 -0.88
N ARG A 120 -6.38 -1.48 -0.33
CA ARG A 120 -5.30 -1.37 0.64
C ARG A 120 -5.52 -2.29 1.84
N GLN A 121 -6.76 -2.44 2.29
CA GLN A 121 -7.03 -3.32 3.42
C GLN A 121 -6.77 -4.78 3.05
N ILE A 122 -7.06 -5.15 1.79
CA ILE A 122 -6.83 -6.52 1.35
C ILE A 122 -5.32 -6.78 1.31
N VAL A 123 -4.55 -5.83 0.80
CA VAL A 123 -3.11 -5.96 0.75
C VAL A 123 -2.54 -6.05 2.16
N ARG A 124 -3.07 -5.22 3.06
CA ARG A 124 -2.59 -5.22 4.43
C ARG A 124 -2.76 -6.57 5.10
N GLU A 125 -3.92 -7.18 4.87
CA GLU A 125 -4.15 -8.50 5.44
C GLU A 125 -3.30 -9.56 4.80
N PHE A 126 -3.14 -9.50 3.49
CA PHE A 126 -2.33 -10.49 2.78
C PHE A 126 -0.88 -10.43 3.27
N LEU A 127 -0.34 -9.24 3.44
CA LEU A 127 1.03 -9.09 3.87
C LEU A 127 1.19 -9.15 5.38
N GLN A 128 0.10 -9.07 6.11
CA GLN A 128 0.11 -9.04 7.57
C GLN A 128 0.92 -7.87 8.08
N ILE A 129 0.64 -6.71 7.53
CA ILE A 129 1.28 -5.47 7.94
C ILE A 129 0.22 -4.53 8.50
N ASN A 130 0.63 -3.39 8.98
CA ASN A 130 -0.27 -2.47 9.65
C ASN A 130 -0.44 -1.16 8.92
N GLU A 131 -1.56 -0.53 9.17
CA GLU A 131 -1.74 0.84 8.75
C GLU A 131 -0.76 1.70 9.56
N TYR A 132 -0.11 2.66 8.93
CA TYR A 132 0.89 3.45 9.61
C TYR A 132 0.23 4.44 10.57
N ARG A 133 0.76 4.54 11.78
CA ARG A 133 0.33 5.56 12.69
C ARG A 133 1.47 6.51 12.84
N THR A 134 1.19 7.79 12.68
CA THR A 134 2.25 8.77 12.72
C THR A 134 2.87 8.81 14.10
N SER A 135 4.09 9.29 14.16
CA SER A 135 4.78 9.35 15.42
C SER A 135 4.10 10.29 16.40
N LYS A 136 3.26 11.20 15.91
CA LYS A 136 2.55 12.04 16.81
C LYS A 136 1.37 11.35 17.38
N GLY A 137 1.11 10.25 17.01
CA GLY A 137 0.17 9.40 17.63
C GLY A 137 -1.22 9.59 17.27
N THR A 138 -1.70 10.63 16.96
CA THR A 138 -3.01 10.68 16.85
C THR A 138 -3.47 10.72 15.57
N TYR A 139 -4.36 10.28 15.26
CA TYR A 139 -4.79 10.03 14.21
C TYR A 139 -6.03 10.43 14.04
N ASN A 140 -6.41 11.35 14.43
CA ASN A 140 -7.61 11.60 14.45
C ASN A 140 -7.95 12.49 13.60
N ASP A 141 -7.57 12.66 12.82
CA ASP A 141 -7.87 13.51 12.05
C ASP A 141 -9.07 13.20 11.59
N LYS A 142 -9.75 13.24 12.00
CA LYS A 142 -10.80 12.99 11.75
C LYS A 142 -11.25 13.77 11.03
#